data_2b9b2f8bd04e269c06945fa6487900bd
#
_entry.id   2b9b2f8bd04e269c06945fa6487900bd
#
_cell.length_a   1.000
_cell.length_b   1.000
_cell.length_c   1.000
_cell.angle_alpha   90.00
_cell.angle_beta   90.00
_cell.angle_gamma   90.00
#
_symmetry.space_group_name_H-M   'P 1'
#
loop_
_entity.id
_entity.type
_entity.pdbx_description
1 polymer ?
#
loop_
_entity_poly.entity_id
_entity_poly.type
_entity_poly.pdbx_seq_one_letter_code
_entity_poly.pdbx_strand_id
1 'polypeptide(L)'
;QEKREVSTFEEKIALLKEFQKEYNFEQIYTTERNVLGNNVQELRCAVITDTEHFTAGPVKVNVLDRIGTGDSFVAGVLYGINNQYTPQDTINFALSSFALKHTIIGDFQIASKNDVEQFDINNEKVVIKR
;
A
#
# COMPACT_ATOMS: atom_id res chain seq x y z
N GLN A 1 -25.04 10.10 4.96
CA GLN A 1 -23.87 9.37 5.44
C GLN A 1 -23.18 10.19 6.52
N GLU A 2 -23.04 9.62 7.68
CA GLU A 2 -22.26 10.24 8.73
C GLU A 2 -20.78 10.23 8.33
N LYS A 3 -20.16 11.41 8.37
CA LYS A 3 -18.71 11.50 8.29
C LYS A 3 -18.14 11.08 9.64
N ARG A 4 -17.46 9.94 9.65
CA ARG A 4 -16.68 9.53 10.82
C ARG A 4 -15.25 10.00 10.65
N GLU A 5 -14.75 10.73 11.62
CA GLU A 5 -13.33 11.02 11.71
C GLU A 5 -12.60 9.76 12.15
N VAL A 6 -11.61 9.37 11.38
CA VAL A 6 -10.79 8.20 11.67
C VAL A 6 -9.40 8.70 12.04
N SER A 7 -9.03 8.55 13.31
CA SER A 7 -7.78 9.08 13.83
C SER A 7 -6.63 8.07 13.81
N THR A 8 -6.93 6.78 13.75
CA THR A 8 -5.90 5.73 13.74
C THR A 8 -6.12 4.75 12.61
N PHE A 9 -5.05 4.02 12.28
CA PHE A 9 -5.11 2.97 11.27
C PHE A 9 -6.05 1.84 11.70
N GLU A 10 -6.02 1.48 12.96
CA GLU A 10 -6.87 0.45 13.55
C GLU A 10 -8.35 0.83 13.46
N GLU A 11 -8.68 2.09 13.73
CA GLU A 11 -10.05 2.60 13.59
C GLU A 11 -10.51 2.57 12.13
N LYS A 12 -9.62 2.89 11.21
CA LYS A 12 -9.88 2.82 9.78
C LYS A 12 -10.19 1.39 9.35
N ILE A 13 -9.41 0.42 9.83
CA ILE A 13 -9.66 -1.01 9.55
C ILE A 13 -11.02 -1.43 10.10
N ALA A 14 -11.35 -1.03 11.34
CA ALA A 14 -12.65 -1.36 11.95
C ALA A 14 -13.80 -0.80 11.12
N LEU A 15 -13.68 0.45 10.65
CA LEU A 15 -14.69 1.07 9.81
C LEU A 15 -14.84 0.33 8.46
N LEU A 16 -13.73 -0.06 7.86
CA LEU A 16 -13.76 -0.78 6.58
C LEU A 16 -14.33 -2.20 6.74
N LYS A 17 -14.17 -2.83 7.90
CA LYS A 17 -14.84 -4.09 8.20
C LYS A 17 -16.35 -3.92 8.23
N GLU A 18 -16.86 -2.84 8.79
CA GLU A 18 -18.29 -2.53 8.77
C GLU A 18 -18.80 -2.36 7.33
N PHE A 19 -18.05 -1.63 6.49
CA PHE A 19 -18.38 -1.47 5.07
C PHE A 19 -18.35 -2.79 4.32
N GLN A 20 -17.38 -3.64 4.61
CA GLN A 20 -17.29 -4.94 3.97
C GLN A 20 -18.55 -5.77 4.25
N LYS A 21 -19.02 -5.77 5.49
CA LYS A 21 -20.23 -6.50 5.88
C LYS A 21 -21.49 -5.91 5.24
N GLU A 22 -21.60 -4.59 5.25
CA GLU A 22 -22.79 -3.90 4.76
C GLU A 22 -22.97 -4.09 3.24
N TYR A 23 -21.88 -3.97 2.48
CA TYR A 23 -21.92 -4.02 1.01
C TYR A 23 -21.43 -5.34 0.44
N ASN A 24 -20.98 -6.25 1.27
CA ASN A 24 -20.53 -7.61 0.90
C ASN A 24 -19.45 -7.61 -0.19
N PHE A 25 -18.47 -6.71 -0.07
CA PHE A 25 -17.30 -6.72 -0.95
C PHE A 25 -16.45 -7.95 -0.67
N GLU A 26 -15.86 -8.54 -1.69
CA GLU A 26 -14.92 -9.64 -1.51
C GLU A 26 -13.66 -9.20 -0.78
N GLN A 27 -13.11 -8.06 -1.21
CA GLN A 27 -11.90 -7.49 -0.62
C GLN A 27 -11.94 -5.98 -0.70
N ILE A 28 -11.45 -5.33 0.35
CA ILE A 28 -11.24 -3.88 0.38
C ILE A 28 -9.77 -3.63 0.68
N TYR A 29 -9.12 -2.82 -0.13
CA TYR A 29 -7.72 -2.43 0.05
C TYR A 29 -7.64 -0.98 0.47
N THR A 30 -6.71 -0.68 1.38
CA THR A 30 -6.50 0.68 1.85
C THR A 30 -5.02 0.93 2.09
N THR A 31 -4.63 2.18 1.92
CA THR A 31 -3.28 2.66 2.24
C THR A 31 -3.36 3.69 3.35
N GLU A 32 -2.26 3.86 4.07
CA GLU A 32 -2.09 4.94 5.03
C GLU A 32 -0.72 5.58 4.86
N ARG A 33 -0.69 6.89 5.03
CA ARG A 33 0.50 7.69 4.92
C ARG A 33 0.58 8.62 6.11
N ASN A 34 1.69 8.52 6.86
CA ASN A 34 2.00 9.44 7.95
C ASN A 34 3.21 10.28 7.57
N VAL A 35 3.05 11.59 7.59
CA VAL A 35 4.16 12.52 7.32
C VAL A 35 4.98 12.67 8.59
N LEU A 36 6.25 12.29 8.51
CA LEU A 36 7.18 12.38 9.65
C LEU A 36 8.03 13.65 9.61
N GLY A 37 7.99 14.42 8.50
CA GLY A 37 8.78 15.63 8.28
C GLY A 37 9.94 15.41 7.32
N ASN A 38 10.50 16.51 6.78
CA ASN A 38 11.69 16.48 5.91
C ASN A 38 11.59 15.49 4.75
N ASN A 39 10.42 15.40 4.10
CA ASN A 39 10.15 14.47 3.01
C ASN A 39 10.21 12.98 3.41
N VAL A 40 10.16 12.68 4.70
CA VAL A 40 10.07 11.30 5.18
C VAL A 40 8.63 10.99 5.48
N GLN A 41 8.16 9.86 4.95
CA GLN A 41 6.81 9.37 5.19
C GLN A 41 6.85 7.90 5.61
N GLU A 42 5.88 7.55 6.46
CA GLU A 42 5.65 6.18 6.88
C GLU A 42 4.41 5.65 6.18
N LEU A 43 4.55 4.51 5.52
CA LEU A 43 3.51 3.94 4.67
C LEU A 43 3.05 2.60 5.24
N ARG A 44 1.75 2.38 5.21
CA ARG A 44 1.12 1.12 5.56
C ARG A 44 0.03 0.80 4.56
N CYS A 45 -0.38 -0.46 4.54
CA CYS A 45 -1.59 -0.85 3.84
C CYS A 45 -2.28 -2.02 4.54
N ALA A 46 -3.53 -2.25 4.13
CA ALA A 46 -4.31 -3.35 4.64
C ALA A 46 -5.24 -3.87 3.56
N VAL A 47 -5.64 -5.13 3.72
CA VAL A 47 -6.74 -5.72 2.98
C VAL A 47 -7.75 -6.29 3.96
N ILE A 48 -9.02 -6.01 3.73
CA ILE A 48 -10.13 -6.55 4.53
C ILE A 48 -10.88 -7.53 3.62
N THR A 49 -11.01 -8.77 4.09
CA THR A 49 -11.78 -9.81 3.43
C THR A 49 -13.09 -10.04 4.18
N ASP A 50 -13.91 -10.93 3.70
CA ASP A 50 -15.18 -11.29 4.37
C ASP A 50 -14.98 -11.92 5.76
N THR A 51 -13.83 -12.51 6.03
CA THR A 51 -13.56 -13.23 7.28
C THR A 51 -12.44 -12.63 8.12
N GLU A 52 -11.49 -11.94 7.48
CA GLU A 52 -10.24 -11.53 8.12
C GLU A 52 -9.78 -10.17 7.61
N HIS A 53 -8.70 -9.70 8.18
CA HIS A 53 -7.92 -8.60 7.59
C HIS A 53 -6.44 -8.90 7.74
N PHE A 54 -5.65 -8.31 6.85
CA PHE A 54 -4.20 -8.42 6.86
C PHE A 54 -3.61 -7.02 6.70
N THR A 55 -2.45 -6.80 7.31
CA THR A 55 -1.75 -5.52 7.24
C THR A 55 -0.32 -5.71 6.77
N ALA A 56 0.25 -4.66 6.19
CA ALA A 56 1.65 -4.62 5.81
C ALA A 56 2.24 -3.24 6.15
N GLY A 57 3.51 -3.22 6.51
CA GLY A 57 4.21 -2.04 7.00
C GLY A 57 4.15 -1.95 8.53
N PRO A 58 4.58 -0.81 9.10
CA PRO A 58 4.97 0.42 8.40
C PRO A 58 6.32 0.32 7.71
N VAL A 59 6.49 1.10 6.66
CA VAL A 59 7.76 1.30 5.98
C VAL A 59 8.02 2.80 5.84
N LYS A 60 9.25 3.24 6.14
CA LYS A 60 9.65 4.63 5.98
C LYS A 60 10.30 4.83 4.62
N VAL A 61 9.94 5.90 3.96
CA VAL A 61 10.52 6.25 2.66
C VAL A 61 10.90 7.74 2.65
N ASN A 62 11.97 8.04 1.93
CA ASN A 62 12.29 9.42 1.56
C ASN A 62 11.56 9.73 0.26
N VAL A 63 10.61 10.65 0.31
CA VAL A 63 9.73 10.94 -0.81
C VAL A 63 10.42 11.92 -1.76
N LEU A 64 10.65 11.49 -2.99
CA LEU A 64 11.08 12.37 -4.08
C LEU A 64 9.89 12.93 -4.84
N ASP A 65 8.88 12.11 -5.06
CA ASP A 65 7.67 12.51 -5.76
C ASP A 65 6.52 11.62 -5.31
N ARG A 66 5.32 12.19 -5.23
CA ARG A 66 4.11 11.46 -4.87
C ARG A 66 3.21 11.15 -6.06
N ILE A 67 3.54 11.65 -7.24
CA ILE A 67 2.73 11.48 -8.44
C ILE A 67 2.70 9.99 -8.83
N GLY A 68 1.50 9.47 -9.02
CA GLY A 68 1.29 8.08 -9.45
C GLY A 68 1.48 7.03 -8.37
N THR A 69 1.71 7.41 -7.11
CA THR A 69 1.93 6.43 -6.04
C THR A 69 0.69 5.59 -5.75
N GLY A 70 -0.50 6.22 -5.75
CA GLY A 70 -1.76 5.50 -5.59
C GLY A 70 -2.01 4.52 -6.73
N ASP A 71 -1.74 4.93 -7.97
CA ASP A 71 -1.86 4.06 -9.15
C ASP A 71 -0.91 2.87 -9.07
N SER A 72 0.30 3.09 -8.56
CA SER A 72 1.29 2.04 -8.36
C SER A 72 0.81 1.01 -7.32
N PHE A 73 0.16 1.47 -6.25
CA PHE A 73 -0.45 0.56 -5.28
C PHE A 73 -1.54 -0.29 -5.92
N VAL A 74 -2.45 0.33 -6.65
CA VAL A 74 -3.55 -0.37 -7.34
C VAL A 74 -2.99 -1.38 -8.34
N ALA A 75 -1.98 -1.00 -9.12
CA ALA A 75 -1.33 -1.91 -10.07
C ALA A 75 -0.72 -3.12 -9.35
N GLY A 76 -0.10 -2.90 -8.19
CA GLY A 76 0.46 -3.98 -7.37
C GLY A 76 -0.62 -4.93 -6.86
N VAL A 77 -1.76 -4.40 -6.41
CA VAL A 77 -2.91 -5.20 -5.98
C VAL A 77 -3.44 -6.04 -7.14
N LEU A 78 -3.66 -5.43 -8.30
CA LEU A 78 -4.17 -6.13 -9.48
C LEU A 78 -3.22 -7.22 -9.95
N TYR A 79 -1.92 -6.96 -9.90
CA TYR A 79 -0.91 -7.96 -10.22
C TYR A 79 -1.01 -9.16 -9.27
N GLY A 80 -1.12 -8.93 -7.98
CA GLY A 80 -1.25 -10.00 -6.99
C GLY A 80 -2.52 -10.82 -7.21
N ILE A 81 -3.65 -10.17 -7.41
CA ILE A 81 -4.92 -10.85 -7.68
C ILE A 81 -4.83 -11.68 -8.96
N ASN A 82 -4.30 -11.10 -10.03
CA ASN A 82 -4.19 -11.77 -11.32
C ASN A 82 -3.24 -12.99 -11.28
N ASN A 83 -2.26 -12.98 -10.38
CA ASN A 83 -1.31 -14.07 -10.20
C ASN A 83 -1.67 -14.98 -9.02
N GLN A 84 -2.88 -14.85 -8.48
CA GLN A 84 -3.41 -15.71 -7.42
C GLN A 84 -2.59 -15.70 -6.13
N TYR A 85 -2.03 -14.54 -5.81
CA TYR A 85 -1.35 -14.34 -4.53
C TYR A 85 -2.37 -14.44 -3.38
N THR A 86 -1.91 -14.87 -2.22
CA THR A 86 -2.71 -14.74 -0.99
C THR A 86 -2.98 -13.25 -0.71
N PRO A 87 -4.01 -12.90 0.08
CA PRO A 87 -4.21 -11.51 0.46
C PRO A 87 -2.99 -10.87 1.12
N GLN A 88 -2.29 -11.59 2.01
CA GLN A 88 -1.09 -11.07 2.64
C GLN A 88 0.02 -10.81 1.63
N ASP A 89 0.27 -11.75 0.71
CA ASP A 89 1.31 -11.59 -0.31
C ASP A 89 0.95 -10.46 -1.28
N THR A 90 -0.33 -10.30 -1.59
CA THR A 90 -0.81 -9.21 -2.45
C THR A 90 -0.49 -7.85 -1.83
N ILE A 91 -0.80 -7.64 -0.55
CA ILE A 91 -0.52 -6.34 0.08
C ILE A 91 0.96 -6.11 0.33
N ASN A 92 1.73 -7.16 0.59
CA ASN A 92 3.19 -7.03 0.70
C ASN A 92 3.79 -6.56 -0.63
N PHE A 93 3.37 -7.14 -1.74
CA PHE A 93 3.81 -6.73 -3.06
C PHE A 93 3.34 -5.32 -3.40
N ALA A 94 2.06 -5.02 -3.13
CA ALA A 94 1.48 -3.70 -3.40
C ALA A 94 2.13 -2.61 -2.56
N LEU A 95 2.45 -2.89 -1.29
CA LEU A 95 3.15 -1.93 -0.44
C LEU A 95 4.56 -1.66 -0.97
N SER A 96 5.26 -2.69 -1.43
CA SER A 96 6.58 -2.52 -2.04
C SER A 96 6.53 -1.64 -3.29
N SER A 97 5.54 -1.87 -4.14
CA SER A 97 5.32 -1.05 -5.34
C SER A 97 4.99 0.41 -4.98
N PHE A 98 4.13 0.60 -4.00
CA PHE A 98 3.73 1.91 -3.48
C PHE A 98 4.92 2.68 -2.91
N ALA A 99 5.69 2.02 -2.05
CA ALA A 99 6.87 2.62 -1.41
C ALA A 99 7.95 2.96 -2.45
N LEU A 100 8.22 2.04 -3.36
CA LEU A 100 9.22 2.23 -4.40
C LEU A 100 8.87 3.42 -5.31
N LYS A 101 7.60 3.58 -5.67
CA LYS A 101 7.16 4.70 -6.51
C LYS A 101 7.40 6.06 -5.87
N HIS A 102 7.36 6.16 -4.54
CA HIS A 102 7.68 7.40 -3.84
C HIS A 102 9.12 7.85 -4.07
N THR A 103 10.01 6.94 -4.44
CA THR A 103 11.42 7.21 -4.70
C THR A 103 11.74 7.48 -6.16
N ILE A 104 10.71 7.55 -7.02
CA ILE A 104 10.86 7.76 -8.47
C ILE A 104 10.19 9.08 -8.84
N ILE A 105 10.89 9.92 -9.61
CA ILE A 105 10.35 11.18 -10.09
C ILE A 105 9.48 10.93 -11.33
N GLY A 106 8.31 11.55 -11.35
CA GLY A 106 7.36 11.46 -12.45
C GLY A 106 6.29 10.39 -12.24
N ASP A 107 5.37 10.26 -13.19
CA ASP A 107 4.22 9.35 -13.10
C ASP A 107 4.47 8.01 -13.79
N PHE A 108 5.66 7.78 -14.32
CA PHE A 108 6.02 6.49 -14.91
C PHE A 108 6.52 5.52 -13.85
N GLN A 109 5.99 4.30 -13.90
CA GLN A 109 6.56 3.21 -13.15
C GLN A 109 7.58 2.51 -14.04
N ILE A 110 8.84 2.88 -13.88
CA ILE A 110 9.96 2.30 -14.64
C ILE A 110 10.59 1.10 -13.92
N ALA A 111 10.16 0.83 -12.69
CA ALA A 111 10.64 -0.33 -11.95
C ALA A 111 10.02 -1.61 -12.51
N SER A 112 10.83 -2.63 -12.66
CA SER A 112 10.37 -3.95 -13.07
C SER A 112 9.69 -4.66 -11.89
N LYS A 113 8.96 -5.75 -12.19
CA LYS A 113 8.45 -6.65 -11.14
C LYS A 113 9.57 -7.08 -10.19
N ASN A 114 10.74 -7.40 -10.73
CA ASN A 114 11.88 -7.86 -9.96
C ASN A 114 12.38 -6.76 -9.01
N ASP A 115 12.40 -5.50 -9.45
CA ASP A 115 12.76 -4.38 -8.59
C ASP A 115 11.78 -4.25 -7.42
N VAL A 116 10.49 -4.41 -7.68
CA VAL A 116 9.46 -4.35 -6.65
C VAL A 116 9.64 -5.50 -5.65
N GLU A 117 9.88 -6.71 -6.12
CA GLU A 117 10.08 -7.87 -5.25
C GLU A 117 11.35 -7.78 -4.42
N GLN A 118 12.38 -7.14 -4.94
CA GLN A 118 13.63 -6.93 -4.23
C GLN A 118 13.60 -5.75 -3.27
N PHE A 119 12.53 -4.94 -3.31
CA PHE A 119 12.38 -3.85 -2.38
C PHE A 119 12.19 -4.40 -0.98
N ASP A 120 13.13 -4.10 -0.08
CA ASP A 120 13.02 -4.48 1.32
C ASP A 120 12.20 -3.42 2.05
N ILE A 121 10.99 -3.74 2.44
CA ILE A 121 10.11 -2.83 3.17
C ILE A 121 10.65 -2.47 4.55
N ASN A 122 11.66 -3.18 5.04
CA ASN A 122 12.35 -2.86 6.29
C ASN A 122 13.61 -2.03 6.07
N ASN A 123 13.94 -1.68 4.82
CA ASN A 123 15.13 -0.93 4.46
C ASN A 123 14.74 0.32 3.67
N GLU A 124 15.14 1.48 4.18
CA GLU A 124 14.81 2.77 3.57
C GLU A 124 15.60 3.08 2.29
N LYS A 125 16.65 2.30 2.01
CA LYS A 125 17.53 2.56 0.87
C LYS A 125 17.27 1.57 -0.24
N VAL A 126 16.66 2.05 -1.30
CA VAL A 126 16.44 1.24 -2.50
C VAL A 126 17.22 1.85 -3.65
N VAL A 127 18.04 1.03 -4.29
CA VAL A 127 18.72 1.41 -5.53
C VAL A 127 18.07 0.65 -6.67
N ILE A 128 17.41 1.37 -7.56
CA ILE A 128 16.85 0.78 -8.77
C ILE A 128 17.98 0.65 -9.78
N LYS A 129 18.30 -0.57 -10.16
CA LYS A 129 19.23 -0.85 -11.26
C LYS A 129 18.45 -0.81 -12.56
N ARG A 130 18.83 0.13 -13.38
CA ARG A 130 18.27 0.27 -14.72
C ARG A 130 19.16 -0.43 -15.74
#